data_f39e5d3c829302c3db2ee42173c32cda
#
_entry.id   f39e5d3c829302c3db2ee42173c32cda
#
_cell.length_a   1.000
_cell.length_b   1.000
_cell.length_c   1.000
_cell.angle_alpha   90.00
_cell.angle_beta   90.00
_cell.angle_gamma   90.00
#
_symmetry.space_group_name_H-M   'P 1'
#
loop_
_entity.id
_entity.type
_entity.pdbx_description
1 polymer ?
#
loop_
_entity_poly.entity_id
_entity_poly.type
_entity_poly.pdbx_seq_one_letter_code
_entity_poly.pdbx_strand_id
1 'polypeptide(L)'
;MERLTGLFAEFVMKAITLTEDFLAKDFTKDINFENFTDNRERLFQVIDQISRQIVWNDVPAEMRSELNRQIDYIKKLDEKLVVKLQEYQEEVRKDIERTVGIKENIKGYNLTDVK
;
A
#
# COMPACT_ATOMS: atom_id res chain seq x y z
N MET A 1 -2.70 -30.03 0.28
CA MET A 1 -1.82 -29.00 -0.35
C MET A 1 -2.53 -28.15 -1.37
N GLU A 2 -3.24 -28.71 -2.29
CA GLU A 2 -3.98 -27.94 -3.32
C GLU A 2 -4.94 -26.92 -2.72
N ARG A 3 -5.64 -27.30 -1.66
CA ARG A 3 -6.55 -26.37 -0.98
C ARG A 3 -5.82 -25.16 -0.40
N LEU A 4 -4.68 -25.39 0.25
CA LEU A 4 -3.90 -24.31 0.87
C LEU A 4 -3.27 -23.41 -0.18
N THR A 5 -2.72 -23.97 -1.25
CA THR A 5 -2.15 -23.17 -2.34
C THR A 5 -3.22 -22.37 -3.08
N GLY A 6 -4.41 -22.95 -3.25
CA GLY A 6 -5.54 -22.24 -3.82
C GLY A 6 -5.99 -21.06 -2.97
N LEU A 7 -6.08 -21.27 -1.65
CA LEU A 7 -6.40 -20.18 -0.71
C LEU A 7 -5.31 -19.11 -0.71
N PHE A 8 -4.06 -19.53 -0.73
CA PHE A 8 -2.94 -18.59 -0.81
C PHE A 8 -3.06 -17.68 -2.03
N ALA A 9 -3.26 -18.29 -3.21
CA ALA A 9 -3.43 -17.54 -4.45
C ALA A 9 -4.63 -16.60 -4.40
N GLU A 10 -5.75 -17.06 -3.84
CA GLU A 10 -6.96 -16.25 -3.71
C GLU A 10 -6.72 -15.00 -2.87
N PHE A 11 -6.11 -15.14 -1.70
CA PHE A 11 -5.84 -14.00 -0.82
C PHE A 11 -4.77 -13.08 -1.37
N VAL A 12 -3.77 -13.62 -2.07
CA VAL A 12 -2.78 -12.80 -2.78
C VAL A 12 -3.47 -11.96 -3.85
N MET A 13 -4.39 -12.53 -4.62
CA MET A 13 -5.16 -11.77 -5.62
C MET A 13 -6.04 -10.70 -4.99
N LYS A 14 -6.62 -10.97 -3.83
CA LYS A 14 -7.39 -9.96 -3.10
C LYS A 14 -6.51 -8.78 -2.68
N ALA A 15 -5.29 -9.06 -2.22
CA ALA A 15 -4.34 -8.00 -1.86
C ALA A 15 -3.90 -7.20 -3.08
N ILE A 16 -3.69 -7.85 -4.21
CA ILE A 16 -3.36 -7.20 -5.48
C ILE A 16 -4.49 -6.25 -5.89
N THR A 17 -5.72 -6.75 -5.93
CA THR A 17 -6.89 -5.98 -6.33
C THR A 17 -7.11 -4.78 -5.41
N LEU A 18 -7.03 -4.98 -4.10
CA LEU A 18 -7.16 -3.90 -3.12
C LEU A 18 -6.13 -2.80 -3.37
N THR A 19 -4.89 -3.18 -3.61
CA THR A 19 -3.80 -2.22 -3.83
C THR A 19 -3.95 -1.51 -5.18
N GLU A 20 -4.29 -2.24 -6.25
CA GLU A 20 -4.53 -1.64 -7.56
C GLU A 20 -5.68 -0.64 -7.52
N ASP A 21 -6.78 -0.99 -6.87
CA ASP A 21 -7.93 -0.09 -6.74
C ASP A 21 -7.57 1.16 -5.96
N PHE A 22 -6.77 1.02 -4.91
CA PHE A 22 -6.32 2.16 -4.13
C PHE A 22 -5.37 3.06 -4.93
N LEU A 23 -4.46 2.46 -5.70
CA LEU A 23 -3.54 3.22 -6.56
C LEU A 23 -4.26 4.00 -7.66
N ALA A 24 -5.44 3.52 -8.09
CA ALA A 24 -6.24 4.19 -9.10
C ALA A 24 -6.99 5.42 -8.56
N LYS A 25 -7.04 5.59 -7.23
CA LYS A 25 -7.74 6.71 -6.61
C LYS A 25 -6.93 8.00 -6.69
N ASP A 26 -7.65 9.11 -6.66
CA ASP A 26 -7.05 10.44 -6.58
C ASP A 26 -6.82 10.79 -5.10
N PHE A 27 -5.57 10.86 -4.69
CA PHE A 27 -5.20 11.10 -3.28
C PHE A 27 -5.49 12.54 -2.83
N THR A 28 -5.81 13.44 -3.77
CA THR A 28 -6.21 14.81 -3.42
C THR A 28 -7.67 14.89 -2.95
N LYS A 29 -8.43 13.81 -3.14
CA LYS A 29 -9.82 13.72 -2.73
C LYS A 29 -9.93 13.01 -1.39
N ASP A 30 -11.16 12.94 -0.89
CA ASP A 30 -11.44 12.29 0.40
C ASP A 30 -11.15 10.81 0.33
N ILE A 31 -9.99 10.40 0.84
CA ILE A 31 -9.53 9.01 0.84
C ILE A 31 -9.31 8.53 2.27
N ASN A 32 -9.82 7.36 2.57
CA ASN A 32 -9.61 6.73 3.87
C ASN A 32 -8.38 5.83 3.83
N PHE A 33 -7.22 6.41 4.11
CA PHE A 33 -5.94 5.70 4.15
C PHE A 33 -5.93 4.64 5.26
N GLU A 34 -6.50 4.94 6.41
CA GLU A 34 -6.54 4.03 7.54
C GLU A 34 -7.33 2.78 7.21
N ASN A 35 -8.48 2.91 6.58
CA ASN A 35 -9.30 1.77 6.17
C ASN A 35 -8.54 0.88 5.17
N PHE A 36 -7.86 1.49 4.20
CA PHE A 36 -7.03 0.75 3.25
C PHE A 36 -5.92 -0.01 3.96
N THR A 37 -5.20 0.66 4.84
CA THR A 37 -4.07 0.08 5.58
C THR A 37 -4.54 -1.09 6.45
N ASP A 38 -5.64 -0.93 7.17
CA ASP A 38 -6.19 -1.97 8.04
C ASP A 38 -6.64 -3.18 7.23
N ASN A 39 -7.34 -2.98 6.14
CA ASN A 39 -7.81 -4.07 5.28
C ASN A 39 -6.64 -4.83 4.66
N ARG A 40 -5.64 -4.11 4.21
CA ARG A 40 -4.44 -4.69 3.61
C ARG A 40 -3.65 -5.50 4.64
N GLU A 41 -3.50 -4.97 5.83
CA GLU A 41 -2.82 -5.67 6.91
C GLU A 41 -3.50 -6.98 7.27
N ARG A 42 -4.83 -7.00 7.34
CA ARG A 42 -5.59 -8.22 7.59
C ARG A 42 -5.38 -9.27 6.51
N LEU A 43 -5.37 -8.84 5.24
CA LEU A 43 -5.11 -9.75 4.13
C LEU A 43 -3.72 -10.36 4.23
N PHE A 44 -2.71 -9.57 4.53
CA PHE A 44 -1.34 -10.06 4.66
C PHE A 44 -1.16 -10.97 5.85
N GLN A 45 -1.88 -10.73 6.95
CA GLN A 45 -1.87 -11.63 8.11
C GLN A 45 -2.43 -13.01 7.72
N VAL A 46 -3.53 -13.05 6.98
CA VAL A 46 -4.12 -14.30 6.51
C VAL A 46 -3.17 -15.01 5.53
N ILE A 47 -2.59 -14.27 4.60
CA ILE A 47 -1.60 -14.82 3.65
C ILE A 47 -0.43 -15.46 4.39
N ASP A 48 0.10 -14.78 5.41
CA ASP A 48 1.19 -15.29 6.21
C ASP A 48 0.80 -16.58 6.95
N GLN A 49 -0.38 -16.61 7.54
CA GLN A 49 -0.88 -17.79 8.25
C GLN A 49 -1.04 -18.98 7.30
N ILE A 50 -1.59 -18.76 6.12
CA ILE A 50 -1.73 -19.81 5.11
C ILE A 50 -0.36 -20.29 4.65
N SER A 51 0.56 -19.36 4.39
CA SER A 51 1.91 -19.67 3.94
C SER A 51 2.65 -20.58 4.91
N ARG A 52 2.46 -20.37 6.20
CA ARG A 52 3.09 -21.20 7.24
C ARG A 52 2.58 -22.62 7.28
N GLN A 53 1.38 -22.85 6.78
CA GLN A 53 0.78 -24.20 6.74
C GLN A 53 1.15 -24.95 5.46
N ILE A 54 1.70 -24.29 4.47
CA ILE A 54 2.08 -24.91 3.20
C ILE A 54 3.47 -25.52 3.33
N VAL A 55 3.59 -26.78 2.91
CA VAL A 55 4.89 -27.42 2.75
C VAL A 55 5.37 -27.10 1.33
N TRP A 56 6.13 -26.05 1.19
CA TRP A 56 6.51 -25.49 -0.11
C TRP A 56 7.28 -26.48 -0.98
N ASN A 57 8.07 -27.37 -0.38
CA ASN A 57 8.80 -28.40 -1.13
C ASN A 57 7.87 -29.38 -1.83
N ASP A 58 6.64 -29.53 -1.34
CA ASP A 58 5.65 -30.43 -1.92
C ASP A 58 4.80 -29.76 -3.00
N VAL A 59 4.94 -28.45 -3.15
CA VAL A 59 4.21 -27.69 -4.17
C VAL A 59 4.92 -27.85 -5.52
N PRO A 60 4.19 -28.17 -6.60
CA PRO A 60 4.80 -28.29 -7.94
C PRO A 60 5.56 -27.02 -8.33
N ALA A 61 6.69 -27.21 -9.01
CA ALA A 61 7.57 -26.10 -9.37
C ALA A 61 6.86 -25.03 -10.20
N GLU A 62 5.97 -25.42 -11.11
CA GLU A 62 5.21 -24.48 -11.95
C GLU A 62 4.30 -23.60 -11.10
N MET A 63 3.64 -24.19 -10.11
CA MET A 63 2.76 -23.45 -9.20
C MET A 63 3.58 -22.51 -8.31
N ARG A 64 4.72 -22.97 -7.80
CA ARG A 64 5.62 -22.08 -7.02
C ARG A 64 6.07 -20.89 -7.84
N SER A 65 6.41 -21.11 -9.11
CA SER A 65 6.84 -20.03 -10.01
C SER A 65 5.70 -19.03 -10.22
N GLU A 66 4.48 -19.50 -10.39
CA GLU A 66 3.32 -18.62 -10.56
C GLU A 66 3.04 -17.80 -9.30
N LEU A 67 3.06 -18.44 -8.14
CA LEU A 67 2.85 -17.76 -6.88
C LEU A 67 3.95 -16.73 -6.61
N ASN A 68 5.20 -17.07 -6.93
CA ASN A 68 6.31 -16.13 -6.82
C ASN A 68 6.13 -14.91 -7.73
N ARG A 69 5.62 -15.10 -8.94
CA ARG A 69 5.32 -13.98 -9.85
C ARG A 69 4.26 -13.06 -9.27
N GLN A 70 3.24 -13.63 -8.63
CA GLN A 70 2.20 -12.82 -7.98
C GLN A 70 2.77 -12.03 -6.80
N ILE A 71 3.64 -12.65 -6.01
CA ILE A 71 4.30 -11.96 -4.90
C ILE A 71 5.21 -10.84 -5.42
N ASP A 72 5.96 -11.10 -6.49
CA ASP A 72 6.81 -10.07 -7.10
C ASP A 72 5.96 -8.91 -7.64
N TYR A 73 4.80 -9.19 -8.18
CA TYR A 73 3.88 -8.16 -8.64
C TYR A 73 3.38 -7.29 -7.48
N ILE A 74 3.04 -7.90 -6.34
CA ILE A 74 2.67 -7.15 -5.13
C ILE A 74 3.81 -6.21 -4.72
N LYS A 75 5.06 -6.69 -4.75
CA LYS A 75 6.22 -5.85 -4.42
C LYS A 75 6.34 -4.65 -5.34
N LYS A 76 6.07 -4.85 -6.63
CA LYS A 76 6.07 -3.74 -7.60
C LYS A 76 4.94 -2.75 -7.32
N LEU A 77 3.77 -3.23 -6.95
CA LEU A 77 2.66 -2.37 -6.54
C LEU A 77 3.02 -1.57 -5.30
N ASP A 78 3.70 -2.19 -4.34
CA ASP A 78 4.17 -1.51 -3.13
C ASP A 78 5.12 -0.38 -3.45
N GLU A 79 6.05 -0.60 -4.38
CA GLU A 79 6.97 0.45 -4.83
C GLU A 79 6.21 1.63 -5.43
N LYS A 80 5.21 1.35 -6.27
CA LYS A 80 4.35 2.39 -6.85
C LYS A 80 3.55 3.12 -5.79
N LEU A 81 3.06 2.40 -4.80
CA LEU A 81 2.31 2.97 -3.69
C LEU A 81 3.18 3.94 -2.88
N VAL A 82 4.40 3.53 -2.55
CA VAL A 82 5.36 4.38 -1.83
C VAL A 82 5.62 5.67 -2.61
N VAL A 83 5.89 5.56 -3.91
CA VAL A 83 6.14 6.72 -4.77
C VAL A 83 4.93 7.66 -4.77
N LYS A 84 3.73 7.12 -4.95
CA LYS A 84 2.51 7.94 -4.97
C LYS A 84 2.24 8.62 -3.64
N LEU A 85 2.47 7.94 -2.53
CA LEU A 85 2.34 8.52 -1.20
C LEU A 85 3.36 9.63 -0.97
N GLN A 86 4.59 9.44 -1.42
CA GLN A 86 5.63 10.47 -1.32
C GLN A 86 5.28 11.71 -2.14
N GLU A 87 4.78 11.51 -3.35
CA GLU A 87 4.33 12.62 -4.21
C GLU A 87 3.18 13.39 -3.55
N TYR A 88 2.24 12.68 -2.98
CA TYR A 88 1.12 13.29 -2.26
C TYR A 88 1.60 14.09 -1.05
N GLN A 89 2.49 13.52 -0.24
CA GLN A 89 3.07 14.19 0.92
C GLN A 89 3.82 15.45 0.51
N GLU A 90 4.53 15.41 -0.60
CA GLU A 90 5.27 16.55 -1.12
C GLU A 90 4.33 17.67 -1.55
N GLU A 91 3.23 17.36 -2.21
CA GLU A 91 2.22 18.36 -2.57
C GLU A 91 1.55 18.99 -1.35
N VAL A 92 1.21 18.18 -0.35
CA VAL A 92 0.67 18.68 0.91
C VAL A 92 1.66 19.62 1.58
N ARG A 93 2.93 19.25 1.61
CA ARG A 93 3.99 20.09 2.18
C ARG A 93 4.09 21.44 1.46
N LYS A 94 4.05 21.45 0.13
CA LYS A 94 4.07 22.68 -0.67
C LYS A 94 2.87 23.57 -0.38
N ASP A 95 1.69 23.00 -0.23
CA ASP A 95 0.48 23.74 0.09
C ASP A 95 0.57 24.37 1.48
N ILE A 96 1.12 23.64 2.44
CA ILE A 96 1.35 24.14 3.80
C ILE A 96 2.35 25.30 3.74
N GLU A 97 3.45 25.15 3.05
CA GLU A 97 4.48 26.20 2.89
C GLU A 97 3.89 27.46 2.27
N ARG A 98 3.07 27.34 1.24
CA ARG A 98 2.41 28.49 0.61
C ARG A 98 1.49 29.20 1.60
N THR A 99 0.73 28.42 2.37
CA THR A 99 -0.17 28.97 3.40
C THR A 99 0.61 29.70 4.49
N VAL A 100 1.71 29.11 4.96
CA VAL A 100 2.62 29.71 5.92
C VAL A 100 3.17 31.03 5.39
N GLY A 101 3.69 31.02 4.15
CA GLY A 101 4.23 32.22 3.50
C GLY A 101 3.21 33.34 3.41
N ILE A 102 1.96 33.02 3.05
CA ILE A 102 0.88 34.01 2.98
C ILE A 102 0.62 34.60 4.35
N LYS A 103 0.52 33.79 5.38
CA LYS A 103 0.26 34.24 6.75
C LYS A 103 1.39 35.10 7.28
N GLU A 104 2.63 34.72 7.05
CA GLU A 104 3.79 35.49 7.45
C GLU A 104 3.82 36.87 6.78
N ASN A 105 3.52 36.89 5.47
CA ASN A 105 3.50 38.15 4.71
C ASN A 105 2.40 39.11 5.19
N ILE A 106 1.25 38.57 5.61
CA ILE A 106 0.12 39.38 6.02
C ILE A 106 0.28 39.88 7.46
N LYS A 107 0.76 39.01 8.36
CA LYS A 107 0.75 39.26 9.80
C LYS A 107 2.14 39.44 10.42
N GLY A 108 3.19 39.26 9.66
CA GLY A 108 4.53 39.14 10.20
C GLY A 108 4.68 37.94 11.13
N TYR A 109 3.86 36.95 10.94
CA TYR A 109 3.78 35.77 11.79
C TYR A 109 4.74 34.69 11.31
N ASN A 110 5.55 34.18 12.24
CA ASN A 110 6.53 33.14 11.93
C ASN A 110 6.03 31.77 12.43
N LEU A 111 5.58 30.93 11.52
CA LEU A 111 5.07 29.62 11.87
C LEU A 111 6.14 28.60 12.21
N THR A 112 7.41 28.92 12.00
CA THR A 112 8.50 28.03 12.41
C THR A 112 8.56 27.86 13.92
N ASP A 113 8.05 28.82 14.68
CA ASP A 113 8.02 28.77 16.13
C ASP A 113 6.92 27.85 16.68
N VAL A 114 6.06 27.32 15.81
CA VAL A 114 4.91 26.47 16.17
C VAL A 114 5.27 24.98 16.15
N LYS A 115 6.45 24.63 15.87
CA LYS A 115 6.87 23.22 15.79
C LYS A 115 6.76 22.49 17.11
#